data_87ed9b01a19238fa23dfbe6c8f5296f2
#
_entry.id   87ed9b01a19238fa23dfbe6c8f5296f2
#
_cell.length_a   1.000
_cell.length_b   1.000
_cell.length_c   1.000
_cell.angle_alpha   90.00
_cell.angle_beta   90.00
_cell.angle_gamma   90.00
#
_symmetry.space_group_name_H-M   'P 1'
#
loop_
_entity.id
_entity.type
_entity.pdbx_description
1 polymer ?
#
loop_
_entity_poly.entity_id
_entity_poly.type
_entity_poly.pdbx_seq_one_letter_code
_entity_poly.pdbx_strand_id
1 'polypeptide(L)'
;MLTIADKTFQSRLFSGTGKFNSPAMMEEALLASGSELVTVALKRVDVKNNDNDDLLLRLKYPHINLLPNTSGVRNAKEAVFAAQLAREALETNWIKLEIHPDPKYLMPDPIETLKATKELAKLGFIVLPYIHADPVLCKRLEEAGTAAVMPLGSPIGSNKGLKTIDFLEIIISQSSVPVIVDAGIGAPSDAAKALEIGADAVLVNTAIAVSSNPVQMAEAFKLAVKAGRMAFEAKLAQPVSHAMASSPLTSFLDE
;
A
#
# COMPACT_ATOMS: atom_id res chain seq x y z
N MET A 1 4.79 14.23 6.45
CA MET A 1 4.31 14.12 5.05
C MET A 1 5.07 13.00 4.33
N LEU A 2 4.49 12.43 3.29
CA LEU A 2 5.11 11.42 2.42
C LEU A 2 5.10 11.94 0.98
N THR A 3 6.25 12.04 0.35
CA THR A 3 6.36 12.42 -1.06
C THR A 3 6.67 11.20 -1.92
N ILE A 4 5.88 10.98 -2.96
CA ILE A 4 6.08 9.97 -3.99
C ILE A 4 6.01 10.69 -5.33
N ALA A 5 7.08 10.64 -6.10
CA ALA A 5 7.21 11.39 -7.35
C ALA A 5 6.78 12.86 -7.22
N ASP A 6 5.74 13.27 -7.95
CA ASP A 6 5.23 14.64 -8.02
C ASP A 6 4.16 14.98 -6.95
N LYS A 7 3.79 14.03 -6.09
CA LYS A 7 2.71 14.22 -5.10
C LYS A 7 3.19 14.07 -3.67
N THR A 8 2.60 14.88 -2.78
CA THR A 8 2.82 14.82 -1.34
C THR A 8 1.52 14.47 -0.62
N PHE A 9 1.58 13.47 0.26
CA PHE A 9 0.46 12.93 1.01
C PHE A 9 0.61 13.23 2.50
N GLN A 10 -0.50 13.58 3.15
CA GLN A 10 -0.60 13.68 4.61
C GLN A 10 -0.87 12.31 5.21
N SER A 11 -1.71 11.50 4.52
CA SER A 11 -2.03 10.14 4.92
C SER A 11 -0.95 9.16 4.46
N ARG A 12 -0.63 8.19 5.35
CA ARG A 12 0.20 7.02 5.03
C ARG A 12 -0.64 5.75 4.94
N LEU A 13 -1.97 5.88 5.02
CA LEU A 13 -2.94 4.84 4.72
C LEU A 13 -3.46 5.04 3.30
N PHE A 14 -3.15 4.13 2.41
CA PHE A 14 -3.73 4.03 1.08
C PHE A 14 -4.77 2.93 1.06
N SER A 15 -5.77 3.04 0.21
CA SER A 15 -6.88 2.09 0.16
C SER A 15 -7.24 1.71 -1.27
N GLY A 16 -8.14 0.75 -1.39
CA GLY A 16 -8.69 0.32 -2.68
C GLY A 16 -10.21 0.32 -2.67
N THR A 17 -10.79 0.07 -3.83
CA THR A 17 -12.23 0.13 -4.06
C THR A 17 -12.91 -1.25 -4.10
N GLY A 18 -12.14 -2.33 -3.93
CA GLY A 18 -12.66 -3.70 -4.09
C GLY A 18 -13.39 -4.25 -2.87
N LYS A 19 -14.29 -5.21 -3.10
CA LYS A 19 -14.96 -6.05 -2.08
C LYS A 19 -15.96 -5.37 -1.16
N PHE A 20 -16.23 -4.09 -1.28
CA PHE A 20 -17.30 -3.44 -0.54
C PHE A 20 -18.68 -3.93 -1.01
N ASN A 21 -19.63 -3.99 -0.09
CA ASN A 21 -20.99 -4.45 -0.38
C ASN A 21 -21.79 -3.48 -1.26
N SER A 22 -21.43 -2.18 -1.24
CA SER A 22 -22.04 -1.16 -2.10
C SER A 22 -21.06 -0.02 -2.38
N PRO A 23 -21.25 0.73 -3.48
CA PRO A 23 -20.48 1.93 -3.76
C PRO A 23 -20.59 3.01 -2.68
N ALA A 24 -21.74 3.18 -2.06
CA ALA A 24 -21.95 4.13 -0.96
C ALA A 24 -21.11 3.75 0.27
N MET A 25 -21.13 2.47 0.68
CA MET A 25 -20.31 1.98 1.80
C MET A 25 -18.82 2.13 1.52
N MET A 26 -18.39 1.89 0.27
CA MET A 26 -17.00 2.13 -0.15
C MET A 26 -16.62 3.60 0.04
N GLU A 27 -17.44 4.53 -0.45
CA GLU A 27 -17.21 5.97 -0.34
C GLU A 27 -17.09 6.41 1.12
N GLU A 28 -18.05 6.03 1.98
CA GLU A 28 -18.03 6.35 3.41
C GLU A 28 -16.77 5.82 4.10
N ALA A 29 -16.38 4.57 3.83
CA ALA A 29 -15.19 3.97 4.41
C ALA A 29 -13.90 4.64 3.91
N LEU A 30 -13.81 5.00 2.63
CA LEU A 30 -12.67 5.72 2.07
C LEU A 30 -12.52 7.10 2.70
N LEU A 31 -13.59 7.84 2.87
CA LEU A 31 -13.57 9.15 3.55
C LEU A 31 -13.14 9.01 5.01
N ALA A 32 -13.67 8.03 5.74
CA ALA A 32 -13.29 7.75 7.12
C ALA A 32 -11.81 7.35 7.26
N SER A 33 -11.27 6.61 6.29
CA SER A 33 -9.86 6.22 6.27
C SER A 33 -8.90 7.40 6.15
N GLY A 34 -9.36 8.51 5.58
CA GLY A 34 -8.52 9.65 5.21
C GLY A 34 -7.48 9.31 4.14
N SER A 35 -7.71 8.26 3.34
CA SER A 35 -6.82 7.89 2.23
C SER A 35 -6.81 8.96 1.15
N GLU A 36 -5.61 9.37 0.74
CA GLU A 36 -5.40 10.35 -0.32
C GLU A 36 -4.93 9.69 -1.63
N LEU A 37 -4.62 8.39 -1.60
CA LEU A 37 -4.30 7.59 -2.77
C LEU A 37 -5.17 6.33 -2.77
N VAL A 38 -6.01 6.17 -3.80
CA VAL A 38 -7.01 5.11 -3.87
C VAL A 38 -6.84 4.29 -5.14
N THR A 39 -6.67 2.96 -4.99
CA THR A 39 -6.51 2.08 -6.14
C THR A 39 -7.84 1.73 -6.78
N VAL A 40 -7.86 1.77 -8.12
CA VAL A 40 -9.00 1.41 -8.95
C VAL A 40 -8.57 0.39 -9.99
N ALA A 41 -9.23 -0.77 -10.02
CA ALA A 41 -8.96 -1.75 -11.07
C ALA A 41 -9.53 -1.28 -12.41
N LEU A 42 -8.68 -1.12 -13.43
CA LEU A 42 -9.08 -0.62 -14.75
C LEU A 42 -10.27 -1.40 -15.33
N LYS A 43 -10.29 -2.72 -15.17
CA LYS A 43 -11.40 -3.57 -15.61
C LYS A 43 -12.76 -3.29 -14.97
N ARG A 44 -12.81 -2.45 -13.93
CA ARG A 44 -14.04 -2.04 -13.22
C ARG A 44 -14.51 -0.65 -13.63
N VAL A 45 -13.71 0.07 -14.42
CA VAL A 45 -14.02 1.41 -14.90
C VAL A 45 -14.69 1.28 -16.28
N ASP A 46 -15.82 1.95 -16.46
CA ASP A 46 -16.42 2.08 -17.79
C ASP A 46 -15.65 3.15 -18.60
N VAL A 47 -14.58 2.70 -19.25
CA VAL A 47 -13.68 3.54 -20.06
C VAL A 47 -14.41 4.30 -21.17
N LYS A 48 -15.57 3.81 -21.60
CA LYS A 48 -16.36 4.46 -22.67
C LYS A 48 -17.30 5.56 -22.14
N ASN A 49 -17.58 5.57 -20.85
CA ASN A 49 -18.53 6.49 -20.23
C ASN A 49 -18.05 6.98 -18.85
N ASN A 50 -16.81 7.40 -18.77
CA ASN A 50 -16.15 7.84 -17.53
C ASN A 50 -16.93 8.90 -16.75
N ASP A 51 -17.62 9.80 -17.44
CA ASP A 51 -18.36 10.90 -16.79
C ASP A 51 -19.60 10.43 -16.02
N ASN A 52 -20.10 9.23 -16.32
CA ASN A 52 -21.27 8.63 -15.68
C ASN A 52 -20.93 7.33 -14.92
N ASP A 53 -19.65 6.97 -14.77
CA ASP A 53 -19.24 5.82 -13.97
C ASP A 53 -19.48 6.11 -12.48
N ASP A 54 -20.41 5.38 -11.86
CA ASP A 54 -20.81 5.58 -10.44
C ASP A 54 -19.62 5.42 -9.49
N LEU A 55 -18.67 4.55 -9.81
CA LEU A 55 -17.45 4.37 -9.01
C LEU A 55 -16.58 5.63 -9.07
N LEU A 56 -16.30 6.14 -10.25
CA LEU A 56 -15.44 7.31 -10.43
C LEU A 56 -16.09 8.58 -9.89
N LEU A 57 -17.41 8.74 -10.07
CA LEU A 57 -18.17 9.88 -9.51
C LEU A 57 -18.02 9.97 -7.99
N ARG A 58 -18.07 8.83 -7.29
CA ARG A 58 -17.91 8.75 -5.82
C ARG A 58 -16.48 8.94 -5.33
N LEU A 59 -15.50 9.00 -6.22
CA LEU A 59 -14.08 9.25 -5.91
C LEU A 59 -13.64 10.66 -6.31
N LYS A 60 -14.53 11.51 -6.86
CA LYS A 60 -14.24 12.89 -7.26
C LYS A 60 -14.14 13.84 -6.05
N TYR A 61 -13.17 13.59 -5.17
CA TYR A 61 -12.84 14.49 -4.08
C TYR A 61 -11.46 15.14 -4.33
N PRO A 62 -11.28 16.43 -4.05
CA PRO A 62 -10.02 17.15 -4.35
C PRO A 62 -8.77 16.54 -3.71
N HIS A 63 -8.93 15.84 -2.58
CA HIS A 63 -7.82 15.21 -1.85
C HIS A 63 -7.58 13.75 -2.28
N ILE A 64 -8.46 13.14 -3.07
CA ILE A 64 -8.31 11.76 -3.53
C ILE A 64 -7.59 11.74 -4.88
N ASN A 65 -6.46 11.03 -4.91
CA ASN A 65 -5.71 10.73 -6.13
C ASN A 65 -6.00 9.29 -6.54
N LEU A 66 -6.35 9.09 -7.81
CA LEU A 66 -6.59 7.75 -8.33
C LEU A 66 -5.26 7.07 -8.69
N LEU A 67 -5.16 5.81 -8.32
CA LEU A 67 -4.07 4.92 -8.69
C LEU A 67 -4.66 3.73 -9.45
N PRO A 68 -4.82 3.82 -10.79
CA PRO A 68 -5.27 2.67 -11.58
C PRO A 68 -4.32 1.50 -11.42
N ASN A 69 -4.87 0.27 -11.38
CA ASN A 69 -4.06 -0.93 -11.33
C ASN A 69 -4.32 -1.85 -12.54
N THR A 70 -3.30 -2.63 -12.89
CA THR A 70 -3.32 -3.57 -14.01
C THR A 70 -3.77 -4.99 -13.59
N SER A 71 -4.48 -5.12 -12.48
CA SER A 71 -4.93 -6.42 -11.95
C SER A 71 -5.66 -7.26 -12.99
N GLY A 72 -5.20 -8.49 -13.17
CA GLY A 72 -5.76 -9.46 -14.11
C GLY A 72 -4.93 -9.66 -15.37
N VAL A 73 -3.88 -8.87 -15.62
CA VAL A 73 -2.91 -9.13 -16.68
C VAL A 73 -1.93 -10.23 -16.27
N ARG A 74 -1.34 -10.93 -17.26
CA ARG A 74 -0.52 -12.12 -17.04
C ARG A 74 0.94 -11.96 -17.43
N ASN A 75 1.27 -10.89 -18.16
CA ASN A 75 2.62 -10.61 -18.65
C ASN A 75 2.86 -9.10 -18.83
N ALA A 76 4.10 -8.72 -19.05
CA ALA A 76 4.53 -7.34 -19.21
C ALA A 76 3.83 -6.61 -20.37
N LYS A 77 3.65 -7.27 -21.52
CA LYS A 77 3.00 -6.67 -22.70
C LYS A 77 1.55 -6.28 -22.40
N GLU A 78 0.80 -7.19 -21.76
CA GLU A 78 -0.57 -6.89 -21.32
C GLU A 78 -0.61 -5.75 -20.30
N ALA A 79 0.36 -5.71 -19.36
CA ALA A 79 0.46 -4.67 -18.36
C ALA A 79 0.73 -3.29 -18.95
N VAL A 80 1.68 -3.19 -19.88
CA VAL A 80 1.99 -1.93 -20.57
C VAL A 80 0.78 -1.43 -21.36
N PHE A 81 0.11 -2.31 -22.09
CA PHE A 81 -1.11 -1.95 -22.82
C PHE A 81 -2.22 -1.46 -21.88
N ALA A 82 -2.46 -2.19 -20.77
CA ALA A 82 -3.46 -1.78 -19.78
C ALA A 82 -3.13 -0.43 -19.14
N ALA A 83 -1.84 -0.18 -18.84
CA ALA A 83 -1.42 1.11 -18.30
C ALA A 83 -1.66 2.27 -19.27
N GLN A 84 -1.39 2.07 -20.56
CA GLN A 84 -1.67 3.08 -21.59
C GLN A 84 -3.17 3.38 -21.68
N LEU A 85 -4.02 2.35 -21.65
CA LEU A 85 -5.48 2.55 -21.59
C LEU A 85 -5.91 3.31 -20.33
N ALA A 86 -5.32 2.99 -19.19
CA ALA A 86 -5.60 3.69 -17.92
C ALA A 86 -5.23 5.18 -18.00
N ARG A 87 -4.08 5.50 -18.62
CA ARG A 87 -3.64 6.88 -18.84
C ARG A 87 -4.62 7.69 -19.66
N GLU A 88 -5.07 7.13 -20.79
CA GLU A 88 -6.05 7.79 -21.64
C GLU A 88 -7.41 7.95 -20.95
N ALA A 89 -7.86 6.92 -20.21
CA ALA A 89 -9.16 6.93 -19.58
C ALA A 89 -9.25 7.80 -18.33
N LEU A 90 -8.18 7.89 -17.53
CA LEU A 90 -8.18 8.54 -16.22
C LEU A 90 -7.23 9.74 -16.14
N GLU A 91 -6.66 10.14 -17.29
CA GLU A 91 -5.76 11.29 -17.43
C GLU A 91 -4.65 11.32 -16.36
N THR A 92 -4.05 10.14 -16.07
CA THR A 92 -3.01 10.01 -15.05
C THR A 92 -1.86 9.15 -15.53
N ASN A 93 -0.62 9.54 -15.19
CA ASN A 93 0.56 8.71 -15.40
C ASN A 93 0.86 7.75 -14.24
N TRP A 94 0.09 7.82 -13.16
CA TRP A 94 0.25 6.93 -12.02
C TRP A 94 -0.32 5.56 -12.32
N ILE A 95 0.42 4.51 -11.98
CA ILE A 95 -0.01 3.12 -12.19
C ILE A 95 0.48 2.20 -11.08
N LYS A 96 -0.43 1.45 -10.48
CA LYS A 96 -0.09 0.29 -9.66
C LYS A 96 0.06 -0.91 -10.58
N LEU A 97 1.31 -1.34 -10.74
CA LEU A 97 1.64 -2.44 -11.62
C LEU A 97 1.41 -3.77 -10.92
N GLU A 98 0.46 -4.55 -11.41
CA GLU A 98 0.13 -5.89 -10.92
C GLU A 98 0.14 -6.86 -12.09
N ILE A 99 0.93 -7.93 -12.02
CA ILE A 99 0.97 -9.00 -13.01
C ILE A 99 0.78 -10.33 -12.30
N HIS A 100 -0.35 -10.99 -12.54
CA HIS A 100 -0.75 -12.22 -11.87
C HIS A 100 -0.97 -13.34 -12.89
N PRO A 101 0.04 -14.17 -13.19
CA PRO A 101 -0.12 -15.30 -14.10
C PRO A 101 -1.11 -16.35 -13.56
N ASP A 102 -1.20 -16.48 -12.23
CA ASP A 102 -2.17 -17.35 -11.56
C ASP A 102 -3.33 -16.53 -10.96
N PRO A 103 -4.54 -16.63 -11.52
CA PRO A 103 -5.69 -15.88 -11.02
C PRO A 103 -6.24 -16.40 -9.68
N LYS A 104 -5.81 -17.58 -9.22
CA LYS A 104 -6.29 -18.18 -7.97
C LYS A 104 -5.63 -17.54 -6.75
N TYR A 105 -4.32 -17.36 -6.79
CA TYR A 105 -3.55 -16.85 -5.65
C TYR A 105 -3.13 -15.40 -5.81
N LEU A 106 -3.22 -14.84 -7.02
CA LEU A 106 -2.87 -13.45 -7.35
C LEU A 106 -1.43 -13.09 -6.92
N MET A 107 -0.51 -14.05 -7.08
CA MET A 107 0.89 -13.84 -6.75
C MET A 107 1.60 -13.11 -7.89
N PRO A 108 2.44 -12.12 -7.58
CA PRO A 108 3.10 -11.31 -8.60
C PRO A 108 4.22 -12.08 -9.31
N ASP A 109 4.33 -11.92 -10.63
CA ASP A 109 5.45 -12.43 -11.42
C ASP A 109 6.63 -11.45 -11.36
N PRO A 110 7.78 -11.84 -10.77
CA PRO A 110 8.92 -10.94 -10.60
C PRO A 110 9.60 -10.56 -11.91
N ILE A 111 9.64 -11.47 -12.89
CA ILE A 111 10.32 -11.26 -14.17
C ILE A 111 9.51 -10.32 -15.04
N GLU A 112 8.23 -10.60 -15.21
CA GLU A 112 7.33 -9.78 -16.02
C GLU A 112 7.11 -8.41 -15.38
N THR A 113 7.06 -8.31 -14.04
CA THR A 113 6.97 -7.04 -13.33
C THR A 113 8.19 -6.15 -13.57
N LEU A 114 9.41 -6.71 -13.51
CA LEU A 114 10.63 -5.96 -13.82
C LEU A 114 10.69 -5.48 -15.27
N LYS A 115 10.27 -6.34 -16.24
CA LYS A 115 10.20 -5.96 -17.65
C LYS A 115 9.20 -4.82 -17.86
N ALA A 116 7.99 -4.93 -17.33
CA ALA A 116 6.96 -3.91 -17.47
C ALA A 116 7.37 -2.60 -16.83
N THR A 117 7.99 -2.64 -15.63
CA THR A 117 8.49 -1.43 -14.95
C THR A 117 9.49 -0.67 -15.82
N LYS A 118 10.47 -1.36 -16.42
CA LYS A 118 11.45 -0.73 -17.32
C LYS A 118 10.81 -0.03 -18.51
N GLU A 119 9.79 -0.64 -19.09
CA GLU A 119 9.08 -0.08 -20.24
C GLU A 119 8.19 1.09 -19.84
N LEU A 120 7.41 0.93 -18.78
CA LEU A 120 6.50 1.95 -18.26
C LEU A 120 7.25 3.21 -17.78
N ALA A 121 8.38 3.04 -17.08
CA ALA A 121 9.22 4.17 -16.66
C ALA A 121 9.74 4.97 -17.87
N LYS A 122 10.18 4.29 -18.95
CA LYS A 122 10.58 4.96 -20.21
C LYS A 122 9.43 5.70 -20.89
N LEU A 123 8.20 5.21 -20.73
CA LEU A 123 6.99 5.84 -21.25
C LEU A 123 6.47 7.00 -20.36
N GLY A 124 7.20 7.34 -19.28
CA GLY A 124 6.87 8.44 -18.38
C GLY A 124 5.80 8.10 -17.33
N PHE A 125 5.54 6.81 -17.07
CA PHE A 125 4.66 6.40 -15.98
C PHE A 125 5.34 6.51 -14.61
N ILE A 126 4.56 6.87 -13.61
CA ILE A 126 4.91 6.80 -12.19
C ILE A 126 4.48 5.42 -11.71
N VAL A 127 5.45 4.48 -11.67
CA VAL A 127 5.18 3.05 -11.46
C VAL A 127 5.30 2.69 -9.99
N LEU A 128 4.28 2.05 -9.44
CA LEU A 128 4.23 1.47 -8.09
C LEU A 128 3.98 -0.05 -8.23
N PRO A 129 5.03 -0.88 -8.29
CA PRO A 129 4.89 -2.31 -8.55
C PRO A 129 4.53 -3.11 -7.29
N TYR A 130 3.46 -3.90 -7.37
CA TYR A 130 3.12 -4.93 -6.39
C TYR A 130 4.00 -6.16 -6.60
N ILE A 131 4.71 -6.58 -5.56
CA ILE A 131 5.74 -7.61 -5.63
C ILE A 131 5.77 -8.50 -4.38
N HIS A 132 6.47 -9.62 -4.47
CA HIS A 132 6.94 -10.34 -3.29
C HIS A 132 7.87 -9.46 -2.46
N ALA A 133 7.98 -9.72 -1.15
CA ALA A 133 8.96 -9.08 -0.29
C ALA A 133 10.37 -9.66 -0.59
N ASP A 134 10.90 -9.31 -1.76
CA ASP A 134 12.21 -9.72 -2.25
C ASP A 134 13.14 -8.49 -2.30
N PRO A 135 14.15 -8.39 -1.40
CA PRO A 135 15.06 -7.26 -1.35
C PRO A 135 15.87 -7.05 -2.63
N VAL A 136 16.25 -8.13 -3.32
CA VAL A 136 17.01 -8.04 -4.58
C VAL A 136 16.14 -7.51 -5.70
N LEU A 137 14.90 -7.97 -5.80
CA LEU A 137 13.95 -7.47 -6.79
C LEU A 137 13.64 -5.99 -6.55
N CYS A 138 13.46 -5.57 -5.28
CA CYS A 138 13.22 -4.16 -4.95
C CYS A 138 14.35 -3.26 -5.49
N LYS A 139 15.61 -3.64 -5.29
CA LYS A 139 16.75 -2.90 -5.84
C LYS A 139 16.73 -2.81 -7.37
N ARG A 140 16.44 -3.91 -8.06
CA ARG A 140 16.32 -3.93 -9.52
C ARG A 140 15.18 -3.05 -10.03
N LEU A 141 14.10 -2.94 -9.28
CA LEU A 141 12.96 -2.07 -9.61
C LEU A 141 13.31 -0.60 -9.39
N GLU A 142 14.03 -0.25 -8.32
CA GLU A 142 14.57 1.09 -8.12
C GLU A 142 15.48 1.50 -9.30
N GLU A 143 16.42 0.64 -9.70
CA GLU A 143 17.30 0.85 -10.86
C GLU A 143 16.49 0.97 -12.18
N ALA A 144 15.33 0.32 -12.26
CA ALA A 144 14.43 0.40 -13.41
C ALA A 144 13.60 1.69 -13.44
N GLY A 145 13.64 2.52 -12.38
CA GLY A 145 12.98 3.82 -12.30
C GLY A 145 11.57 3.77 -11.69
N THR A 146 11.30 2.82 -10.79
CA THR A 146 10.05 2.82 -10.03
C THR A 146 9.95 4.01 -9.07
N ALA A 147 8.75 4.51 -8.83
CA ALA A 147 8.53 5.65 -7.92
C ALA A 147 8.38 5.24 -6.45
N ALA A 148 8.03 3.99 -6.21
CA ALA A 148 7.93 3.34 -4.90
C ALA A 148 8.01 1.83 -5.12
N VAL A 149 8.25 1.04 -4.07
CA VAL A 149 8.09 -0.42 -4.10
C VAL A 149 6.94 -0.83 -3.18
N MET A 150 6.16 -1.83 -3.63
CA MET A 150 4.98 -2.31 -2.90
C MET A 150 5.09 -3.80 -2.55
N PRO A 151 6.01 -4.16 -1.62
CA PRO A 151 6.17 -5.55 -1.19
C PRO A 151 4.96 -6.02 -0.36
N LEU A 152 4.53 -7.27 -0.58
CA LEU A 152 3.43 -7.86 0.18
C LEU A 152 3.82 -8.20 1.62
N GLY A 153 2.90 -7.98 2.56
CA GLY A 153 3.01 -8.48 3.93
C GLY A 153 2.64 -9.96 4.04
N SER A 154 1.65 -10.40 3.29
CA SER A 154 1.23 -11.79 3.06
C SER A 154 0.34 -11.87 1.81
N PRO A 155 -0.05 -13.06 1.33
CA PRO A 155 -0.83 -13.17 0.09
C PRO A 155 -2.07 -12.28 0.08
N ILE A 156 -2.34 -11.68 -1.10
CA ILE A 156 -3.45 -10.73 -1.28
C ILE A 156 -4.79 -11.32 -0.80
N GLY A 157 -5.55 -10.54 -0.05
CA GLY A 157 -6.86 -10.94 0.48
C GLY A 157 -6.84 -11.97 1.60
N SER A 158 -5.67 -12.35 2.12
CA SER A 158 -5.53 -13.39 3.14
C SER A 158 -5.75 -12.92 4.57
N ASN A 159 -5.61 -11.63 4.84
CA ASN A 159 -5.69 -11.02 6.19
C ASN A 159 -4.75 -11.69 7.22
N LYS A 160 -3.59 -12.22 6.78
CA LYS A 160 -2.64 -12.97 7.62
C LYS A 160 -1.58 -12.09 8.31
N GLY A 161 -1.60 -10.79 8.06
CA GLY A 161 -0.67 -9.82 8.63
C GLY A 161 0.71 -9.85 7.98
N LEU A 162 1.73 -9.41 8.71
CA LEU A 162 3.11 -9.25 8.21
C LEU A 162 3.91 -10.56 8.32
N LYS A 163 3.64 -11.53 7.44
CA LYS A 163 4.38 -12.81 7.41
C LYS A 163 5.77 -12.69 6.77
N THR A 164 6.05 -11.57 6.12
CA THR A 164 7.33 -11.28 5.45
C THR A 164 8.15 -10.23 6.19
N ILE A 165 7.91 -10.03 7.49
CA ILE A 165 8.46 -8.92 8.27
C ILE A 165 9.99 -8.82 8.17
N ASP A 166 10.71 -9.93 8.29
CA ASP A 166 12.18 -9.96 8.22
C ASP A 166 12.71 -9.44 6.87
N PHE A 167 12.00 -9.77 5.78
CA PHE A 167 12.34 -9.27 4.44
C PHE A 167 11.95 -7.79 4.27
N LEU A 168 10.82 -7.37 4.86
CA LEU A 168 10.40 -5.97 4.85
C LEU A 168 11.42 -5.08 5.55
N GLU A 169 11.97 -5.49 6.70
CA GLU A 169 13.00 -4.76 7.41
C GLU A 169 14.27 -4.57 6.56
N ILE A 170 14.69 -5.62 5.83
CA ILE A 170 15.80 -5.51 4.88
C ILE A 170 15.48 -4.51 3.76
N ILE A 171 14.29 -4.61 3.15
CA ILE A 171 13.87 -3.72 2.08
C ILE A 171 13.86 -2.26 2.57
N ILE A 172 13.22 -2.01 3.70
CA ILE A 172 13.11 -0.67 4.30
C ILE A 172 14.49 -0.07 4.59
N SER A 173 15.41 -0.86 5.13
CA SER A 173 16.75 -0.39 5.52
C SER A 173 17.62 0.05 4.34
N GLN A 174 17.38 -0.49 3.15
CA GLN A 174 18.22 -0.24 1.97
C GLN A 174 17.53 0.48 0.82
N SER A 175 16.20 0.70 0.89
CA SER A 175 15.45 1.34 -0.19
C SER A 175 15.78 2.82 -0.30
N SER A 176 15.95 3.30 -1.53
CA SER A 176 16.09 4.71 -1.87
C SER A 176 14.79 5.37 -2.33
N VAL A 177 13.74 4.57 -2.49
CA VAL A 177 12.38 5.00 -2.83
C VAL A 177 11.42 4.60 -1.71
N PRO A 178 10.24 5.23 -1.60
CA PRO A 178 9.26 4.87 -0.58
C PRO A 178 8.85 3.40 -0.64
N VAL A 179 8.75 2.78 0.55
CA VAL A 179 8.30 1.40 0.74
C VAL A 179 6.87 1.40 1.25
N ILE A 180 5.95 0.86 0.45
CA ILE A 180 4.53 0.76 0.77
C ILE A 180 4.19 -0.70 1.01
N VAL A 181 3.93 -1.11 2.23
CA VAL A 181 3.51 -2.50 2.49
C VAL A 181 2.10 -2.70 1.97
N ASP A 182 1.98 -3.60 0.98
CA ASP A 182 0.71 -3.91 0.31
C ASP A 182 0.33 -5.37 0.57
N ALA A 183 -0.97 -5.64 0.53
CA ALA A 183 -1.54 -6.99 0.63
C ALA A 183 -1.33 -7.73 1.96
N GLY A 184 -2.34 -8.47 2.34
CA GLY A 184 -2.31 -9.40 3.47
C GLY A 184 -2.46 -8.76 4.85
N ILE A 185 -2.39 -7.43 4.97
CA ILE A 185 -2.67 -6.71 6.22
C ILE A 185 -4.11 -7.02 6.65
N GLY A 186 -4.27 -7.56 7.85
CA GLY A 186 -5.55 -8.08 8.35
C GLY A 186 -6.13 -7.30 9.52
N ALA A 187 -5.29 -6.62 10.29
CA ALA A 187 -5.69 -5.87 11.47
C ALA A 187 -5.02 -4.50 11.54
N PRO A 188 -5.61 -3.52 12.24
CA PRO A 188 -4.97 -2.24 12.51
C PRO A 188 -3.59 -2.37 13.15
N SER A 189 -3.37 -3.36 14.02
CA SER A 189 -2.07 -3.66 14.63
C SER A 189 -1.00 -4.06 13.61
N ASP A 190 -1.37 -4.75 12.52
CA ASP A 190 -0.41 -5.07 11.44
C ASP A 190 0.05 -3.79 10.73
N ALA A 191 -0.88 -2.87 10.47
CA ALA A 191 -0.57 -1.59 9.85
C ALA A 191 0.30 -0.72 10.78
N ALA A 192 -0.01 -0.65 12.07
CA ALA A 192 0.84 0.03 13.05
C ALA A 192 2.26 -0.57 13.03
N LYS A 193 2.36 -1.91 13.08
CA LYS A 193 3.65 -2.61 13.05
C LYS A 193 4.46 -2.33 11.78
N ALA A 194 3.81 -2.28 10.62
CA ALA A 194 4.47 -1.92 9.36
C ALA A 194 5.10 -0.52 9.44
N LEU A 195 4.40 0.47 10.01
CA LEU A 195 4.92 1.83 10.18
C LEU A 195 6.00 1.89 11.28
N GLU A 196 5.89 1.10 12.35
CA GLU A 196 6.89 1.01 13.43
C GLU A 196 8.25 0.52 12.95
N ILE A 197 8.28 -0.43 12.01
CA ILE A 197 9.53 -0.92 11.39
C ILE A 197 10.08 0.02 10.33
N GLY A 198 9.37 1.11 10.01
CA GLY A 198 9.83 2.17 9.12
C GLY A 198 9.26 2.15 7.71
N ALA A 199 8.25 1.35 7.42
CA ALA A 199 7.55 1.48 6.13
C ALA A 199 7.00 2.91 5.97
N ASP A 200 6.99 3.40 4.74
CA ASP A 200 6.54 4.75 4.44
C ASP A 200 5.02 4.88 4.43
N ALA A 201 4.34 3.85 3.99
CA ALA A 201 2.89 3.74 3.96
C ALA A 201 2.44 2.27 3.95
N VAL A 202 1.15 2.07 4.11
CA VAL A 202 0.48 0.78 3.89
C VAL A 202 -0.69 0.95 2.92
N LEU A 203 -0.98 -0.09 2.13
CA LEU A 203 -2.19 -0.17 1.34
C LEU A 203 -3.09 -1.27 1.89
N VAL A 204 -4.29 -0.90 2.36
CA VAL A 204 -5.26 -1.79 2.99
C VAL A 204 -6.60 -1.69 2.28
N ASN A 205 -7.12 -2.83 1.82
CA ASN A 205 -8.45 -2.87 1.22
C ASN A 205 -9.33 -3.96 1.85
N THR A 206 -8.97 -5.25 1.69
CA THR A 206 -9.81 -6.37 2.09
C THR A 206 -10.22 -6.29 3.56
N ALA A 207 -9.29 -6.05 4.47
CA ALA A 207 -9.57 -6.01 5.92
C ALA A 207 -10.59 -4.92 6.30
N ILE A 208 -10.63 -3.83 5.58
CA ILE A 208 -11.63 -2.78 5.74
C ILE A 208 -12.96 -3.21 5.12
N ALA A 209 -12.92 -3.59 3.84
CA ALA A 209 -14.12 -3.82 3.03
C ALA A 209 -14.99 -4.99 3.50
N VAL A 210 -14.39 -6.05 4.07
CA VAL A 210 -15.11 -7.25 4.53
C VAL A 210 -15.46 -7.23 6.01
N SER A 211 -15.12 -6.17 6.74
CA SER A 211 -15.49 -6.05 8.15
C SER A 211 -17.00 -5.87 8.29
N SER A 212 -17.55 -6.19 9.45
CA SER A 212 -18.96 -5.94 9.75
C SER A 212 -19.33 -4.45 9.79
N ASN A 213 -18.33 -3.58 10.02
CA ASN A 213 -18.47 -2.13 9.97
C ASN A 213 -17.24 -1.53 9.25
N PRO A 214 -17.28 -1.40 7.91
CA PRO A 214 -16.14 -0.91 7.13
C PRO A 214 -15.71 0.52 7.48
N VAL A 215 -16.67 1.40 7.83
CA VAL A 215 -16.39 2.80 8.20
C VAL A 215 -15.59 2.87 9.50
N GLN A 216 -16.04 2.16 10.53
CA GLN A 216 -15.33 2.10 11.81
C GLN A 216 -13.95 1.40 11.66
N MET A 217 -13.87 0.37 10.84
CA MET A 217 -12.59 -0.32 10.57
C MET A 217 -11.61 0.59 9.83
N ALA A 218 -12.08 1.39 8.89
CA ALA A 218 -11.27 2.38 8.18
C ALA A 218 -10.67 3.43 9.14
N GLU A 219 -11.48 3.95 10.07
CA GLU A 219 -11.00 4.87 11.11
C GLU A 219 -9.98 4.19 12.04
N ALA A 220 -10.20 2.93 12.42
CA ALA A 220 -9.25 2.18 13.24
C ALA A 220 -7.89 2.02 12.53
N PHE A 221 -7.88 1.71 11.23
CA PHE A 221 -6.64 1.66 10.43
C PHE A 221 -5.94 3.02 10.32
N LYS A 222 -6.70 4.11 10.12
CA LYS A 222 -6.16 5.47 10.10
C LYS A 222 -5.43 5.83 11.40
N LEU A 223 -6.06 5.53 12.54
CA LEU A 223 -5.45 5.77 13.85
C LEU A 223 -4.21 4.90 14.07
N ALA A 224 -4.24 3.63 13.68
CA ALA A 224 -3.12 2.71 13.80
C ALA A 224 -1.91 3.14 12.96
N VAL A 225 -2.12 3.53 11.71
CA VAL A 225 -1.08 4.04 10.83
C VAL A 225 -0.45 5.31 11.40
N LYS A 226 -1.27 6.23 11.93
CA LYS A 226 -0.77 7.43 12.59
C LYS A 226 0.06 7.09 13.84
N ALA A 227 -0.42 6.20 14.69
CA ALA A 227 0.28 5.77 15.90
C ALA A 227 1.61 5.09 15.58
N GLY A 228 1.63 4.13 14.63
CA GLY A 228 2.85 3.43 14.21
C GLY A 228 3.91 4.39 13.65
N ARG A 229 3.49 5.36 12.83
CA ARG A 229 4.43 6.37 12.30
C ARG A 229 4.98 7.28 13.39
N MET A 230 4.16 7.71 14.33
CA MET A 230 4.61 8.51 15.48
C MET A 230 5.61 7.73 16.34
N ALA A 231 5.36 6.44 16.58
CA ALA A 231 6.25 5.56 17.32
C ALA A 231 7.63 5.41 16.63
N PHE A 232 7.64 5.20 15.31
CA PHE A 232 8.86 5.16 14.51
C PHE A 232 9.67 6.47 14.62
N GLU A 233 9.02 7.61 14.45
CA GLU A 233 9.66 8.93 14.53
C GLU A 233 10.18 9.25 15.94
N ALA A 234 9.46 8.80 16.98
CA ALA A 234 9.88 8.93 18.37
C ALA A 234 11.01 7.97 18.78
N LYS A 235 11.31 6.98 17.93
CA LYS A 235 12.29 5.89 18.15
C LYS A 235 11.87 4.98 19.32
N LEU A 236 11.37 3.80 18.99
CA LEU A 236 11.01 2.76 19.96
C LEU A 236 12.18 2.41 20.87
N ALA A 237 11.91 2.22 22.15
CA ALA A 237 12.89 1.68 23.09
C ALA A 237 13.31 0.26 22.65
N GLN A 238 14.59 -0.05 22.83
CA GLN A 238 15.11 -1.39 22.50
C GLN A 238 14.59 -2.42 23.52
N PRO A 239 14.18 -3.61 23.08
CA PRO A 239 13.90 -4.71 23.97
C PRO A 239 15.13 -5.07 24.79
N VAL A 240 14.97 -5.27 26.09
CA VAL A 240 16.03 -5.71 27.02
C VAL A 240 15.63 -6.99 27.72
N SER A 241 16.62 -7.81 28.10
CA SER A 241 16.40 -9.10 28.76
C SER A 241 16.23 -8.99 30.29
N HIS A 242 16.49 -7.82 30.87
CA HIS A 242 16.41 -7.60 32.33
C HIS A 242 15.80 -6.23 32.64
N ALA A 243 15.19 -6.13 33.80
CA ALA A 243 14.67 -4.86 34.28
C ALA A 243 15.80 -3.94 34.78
N MET A 244 15.70 -2.66 34.45
CA MET A 244 16.51 -1.60 35.05
C MET A 244 15.61 -0.79 35.98
N ALA A 245 15.95 -0.73 37.24
CA ALA A 245 15.16 0.06 38.21
C ALA A 245 15.22 1.56 37.84
N SER A 246 14.07 2.20 37.77
CA SER A 246 13.95 3.64 37.53
C SER A 246 14.28 4.51 38.76
N SER A 247 14.28 3.88 39.96
CA SER A 247 14.69 4.49 41.22
C SER A 247 15.28 3.42 42.13
N PRO A 248 16.16 3.78 43.09
CA PRO A 248 16.68 2.83 44.06
C PRO A 248 15.54 2.24 44.89
N LEU A 249 15.23 0.95 44.69
CA LEU A 249 14.10 0.30 45.32
C LEU A 249 14.31 0.10 46.85
N THR A 250 15.54 0.14 47.30
CA THR A 250 15.91 -0.20 48.69
C THR A 250 16.68 0.88 49.42
N SER A 251 16.92 2.06 48.82
CA SER A 251 17.69 3.14 49.48
C SER A 251 17.10 3.63 50.78
N PHE A 252 15.80 3.43 51.01
CA PHE A 252 15.12 3.77 52.29
C PHE A 252 15.24 2.67 53.36
N LEU A 253 15.81 1.51 52.98
CA LEU A 253 16.07 0.40 53.92
C LEU A 253 17.52 0.42 54.44
N ASP A 254 18.35 1.27 53.88
CA ASP A 254 19.77 1.40 54.23
C ASP A 254 20.01 2.49 55.31
N GLU A 255 18.93 3.05 55.86
CA GLU A 255 18.90 3.92 57.06
C GLU A 255 18.50 3.04 58.29
#